data_3ca25f3833757745c8940ecf9f95974f
#
_entry.id   3ca25f3833757745c8940ecf9f95974f
#
_cell.length_a   1.000
_cell.length_b   1.000
_cell.length_c   1.000
_cell.angle_alpha   90.00
_cell.angle_beta   90.00
_cell.angle_gamma   90.00
#
_symmetry.space_group_name_H-M   'P 1'
#
loop_
_entity.id
_entity.type
_entity.pdbx_description
1 polymer ?
#
loop_
_entity_poly.entity_id
_entity_poly.type
_entity_poly.pdbx_seq_one_letter_code
_entity_poly.pdbx_strand_id
1 'polypeptide(L)'
;MTVNKGKISAIIPVYNAEKYLAQAIESIIAQSYISWEMFLVVSESEDRSVEIAEKYSREYDNIYLIITEDRGIGCARNRGLEKSTGEYIVFMDADDYLPDREVFRRYINVADKINSDIVVSNYARLWNEKLLPAASHSEFSRFERDSEEFRFRGFFSVGTLSYVWGKLYRKAFLDENNIVFSDFEYAEDKLFNMQCYVCGAKYAFIEQIGNVYRKNEASVSYKYNPESSRCWLGIAQTFKNWMEEEGKDVEQYEGLIQYTVFFASFFDAKMEYQKRRKSIWMIWKILRIYGNDSIGKDCFAKL
;
A
#
# COMPACT_ATOMS: atom_id res chain seq x y z
N MET A 1 22.03 -9.46 6.33
CA MET A 1 21.51 -10.82 5.99
C MET A 1 21.84 -11.11 4.53
N THR A 2 22.11 -12.36 4.15
CA THR A 2 22.39 -12.71 2.76
C THR A 2 21.10 -12.72 1.97
N VAL A 3 20.98 -11.91 0.92
CA VAL A 3 19.81 -11.87 0.04
C VAL A 3 19.77 -13.12 -0.84
N ASN A 4 18.67 -13.85 -0.82
CA ASN A 4 18.48 -15.04 -1.64
C ASN A 4 17.93 -14.64 -3.02
N LYS A 5 18.78 -14.78 -4.05
CA LYS A 5 18.46 -14.40 -5.43
C LYS A 5 17.19 -15.08 -5.96
N GLY A 6 16.31 -14.29 -6.55
CA GLY A 6 15.02 -14.74 -7.09
C GLY A 6 13.96 -15.07 -6.04
N LYS A 7 14.27 -15.07 -4.74
CA LYS A 7 13.30 -15.41 -3.70
C LYS A 7 12.36 -14.23 -3.43
N ILE A 8 11.08 -14.53 -3.23
CA ILE A 8 10.04 -13.56 -2.83
C ILE A 8 9.75 -13.72 -1.35
N SER A 9 9.79 -12.64 -0.58
CA SER A 9 9.25 -12.57 0.77
C SER A 9 7.86 -11.92 0.71
N ALA A 10 6.82 -12.70 0.95
CA ALA A 10 5.45 -12.23 1.06
C ALA A 10 5.18 -11.80 2.51
N ILE A 11 4.67 -10.59 2.72
CA ILE A 11 4.38 -10.03 4.03
C ILE A 11 2.89 -9.77 4.15
N ILE A 12 2.24 -10.40 5.12
CA ILE A 12 0.82 -10.27 5.41
C ILE A 12 0.65 -9.73 6.82
N PRO A 13 0.31 -8.45 6.99
CA PRO A 13 -0.13 -7.92 8.27
C PRO A 13 -1.50 -8.50 8.62
N VAL A 14 -1.66 -9.01 9.85
CA VAL A 14 -2.86 -9.72 10.28
C VAL A 14 -3.43 -9.06 11.53
N TYR A 15 -4.69 -8.61 11.45
CA TYR A 15 -5.47 -8.10 12.56
C TYR A 15 -6.95 -8.41 12.35
N ASN A 16 -7.55 -9.21 13.22
CA ASN A 16 -8.97 -9.61 13.18
C ASN A 16 -9.43 -10.05 11.77
N ALA A 17 -8.69 -11.02 11.18
CA ALA A 17 -8.84 -11.47 9.80
C ALA A 17 -9.31 -12.93 9.66
N GLU A 18 -9.83 -13.57 10.72
CA GLU A 18 -10.18 -15.00 10.76
C GLU A 18 -10.98 -15.47 9.55
N LYS A 19 -11.84 -14.60 9.03
CA LYS A 19 -12.76 -14.93 7.92
C LYS A 19 -12.05 -15.13 6.58
N TYR A 20 -10.92 -14.45 6.36
CA TYR A 20 -10.29 -14.36 5.05
C TYR A 20 -8.84 -14.84 5.02
N LEU A 21 -8.18 -14.86 6.19
CA LEU A 21 -6.75 -15.15 6.31
C LEU A 21 -6.35 -16.49 5.67
N ALA A 22 -7.14 -17.54 5.85
CA ALA A 22 -6.85 -18.83 5.24
C ALA A 22 -6.79 -18.74 3.71
N GLN A 23 -7.75 -18.04 3.08
CA GLN A 23 -7.77 -17.84 1.63
C GLN A 23 -6.56 -17.01 1.16
N ALA A 24 -6.18 -15.98 1.91
CA ALA A 24 -5.00 -15.18 1.62
C ALA A 24 -3.73 -16.06 1.58
N ILE A 25 -3.50 -16.84 2.64
CA ILE A 25 -2.36 -17.76 2.76
C ILE A 25 -2.36 -18.80 1.65
N GLU A 26 -3.49 -19.48 1.42
CA GLU A 26 -3.62 -20.53 0.41
C GLU A 26 -3.38 -20.01 -1.02
N SER A 27 -3.72 -18.75 -1.31
CA SER A 27 -3.46 -18.14 -2.61
C SER A 27 -1.96 -17.98 -2.91
N ILE A 28 -1.14 -17.82 -1.87
CA ILE A 28 0.34 -17.78 -1.99
C ILE A 28 0.91 -19.20 -2.05
N ILE A 29 0.42 -20.12 -1.22
CA ILE A 29 0.84 -21.55 -1.26
C ILE A 29 0.60 -22.15 -2.65
N ALA A 30 -0.49 -21.77 -3.31
CA ALA A 30 -0.86 -22.26 -4.63
C ALA A 30 0.01 -21.72 -5.77
N GLN A 31 0.96 -20.81 -5.53
CA GLN A 31 1.78 -20.23 -6.59
C GLN A 31 2.69 -21.27 -7.25
N SER A 32 2.77 -21.23 -8.59
CA SER A 32 3.65 -22.10 -9.37
C SER A 32 5.13 -21.75 -9.21
N TYR A 33 5.44 -20.54 -8.81
CA TYR A 33 6.78 -20.09 -8.45
C TYR A 33 7.07 -20.49 -7.02
N ILE A 34 8.01 -21.41 -6.80
CA ILE A 34 8.24 -22.06 -5.50
C ILE A 34 9.30 -21.40 -4.61
N SER A 35 10.06 -20.42 -5.14
CA SER A 35 11.09 -19.72 -4.37
C SER A 35 10.48 -18.53 -3.62
N TRP A 36 9.79 -18.83 -2.53
CA TRP A 36 9.18 -17.80 -1.68
C TRP A 36 9.23 -18.19 -0.19
N GLU A 37 9.06 -17.18 0.64
CA GLU A 37 8.77 -17.29 2.07
C GLU A 37 7.60 -16.36 2.40
N MET A 38 6.93 -16.60 3.51
CA MET A 38 5.79 -15.79 3.95
C MET A 38 5.92 -15.42 5.42
N PHE A 39 5.69 -14.17 5.74
CA PHE A 39 5.63 -13.64 7.09
C PHE A 39 4.19 -13.25 7.43
N LEU A 40 3.58 -13.98 8.35
CA LEU A 40 2.30 -13.65 8.94
C LEU A 40 2.58 -12.81 10.19
N VAL A 41 2.41 -11.49 10.08
CA VAL A 41 2.69 -10.57 11.19
C VAL A 41 1.40 -10.24 11.88
N VAL A 42 1.16 -10.91 13.01
CA VAL A 42 -0.10 -10.83 13.76
C VAL A 42 0.03 -9.83 14.90
N SER A 43 -0.75 -8.75 14.83
CA SER A 43 -0.98 -7.85 15.96
C SER A 43 -2.03 -8.43 16.90
N GLU A 44 -2.23 -7.84 18.08
CA GLU A 44 -3.27 -8.24 19.06
C GLU A 44 -4.63 -8.44 18.39
N SER A 45 -4.97 -9.70 18.10
CA SER A 45 -6.24 -10.10 17.47
C SER A 45 -7.15 -10.75 18.51
N GLU A 46 -8.42 -10.38 18.51
CA GLU A 46 -9.43 -10.91 19.43
C GLU A 46 -10.19 -12.12 18.85
N ASP A 47 -9.96 -12.43 17.55
CA ASP A 47 -10.57 -13.54 16.81
C ASP A 47 -9.58 -14.71 16.64
N ARG A 48 -9.93 -15.67 15.79
CA ARG A 48 -9.09 -16.86 15.55
C ARG A 48 -7.92 -16.64 14.60
N SER A 49 -7.54 -15.40 14.31
CA SER A 49 -6.43 -15.09 13.38
C SER A 49 -5.11 -15.69 13.83
N VAL A 50 -4.79 -15.62 15.15
CA VAL A 50 -3.57 -16.22 15.72
C VAL A 50 -3.56 -17.73 15.50
N GLU A 51 -4.67 -18.42 15.86
CA GLU A 51 -4.80 -19.88 15.70
C GLU A 51 -4.59 -20.33 14.24
N ILE A 52 -5.19 -19.58 13.30
CA ILE A 52 -5.04 -19.85 11.86
C ILE A 52 -3.59 -19.67 11.44
N ALA A 53 -2.95 -18.57 11.81
CA ALA A 53 -1.56 -18.28 11.45
C ALA A 53 -0.58 -19.32 12.04
N GLU A 54 -0.79 -19.73 13.30
CA GLU A 54 -0.02 -20.79 13.96
C GLU A 54 -0.15 -22.13 13.22
N LYS A 55 -1.36 -22.49 12.79
CA LYS A 55 -1.59 -23.72 12.03
C LYS A 55 -0.71 -23.76 10.79
N TYR A 56 -0.77 -22.73 9.93
CA TYR A 56 -0.01 -22.69 8.69
C TYR A 56 1.51 -22.61 8.93
N SER A 57 1.96 -21.88 9.95
CA SER A 57 3.39 -21.81 10.28
C SER A 57 3.97 -23.13 10.82
N ARG A 58 3.14 -24.02 11.38
CA ARG A 58 3.57 -25.39 11.76
C ARG A 58 3.54 -26.38 10.60
N GLU A 59 2.64 -26.17 9.62
CA GLU A 59 2.48 -27.07 8.46
C GLU A 59 3.51 -26.79 7.35
N TYR A 60 4.06 -25.58 7.26
CA TYR A 60 4.95 -25.14 6.18
C TYR A 60 6.23 -24.49 6.72
N ASP A 61 7.39 -25.05 6.38
CA ASP A 61 8.70 -24.57 6.86
C ASP A 61 9.09 -23.16 6.35
N ASN A 62 8.44 -22.69 5.29
CA ASN A 62 8.67 -21.38 4.68
C ASN A 62 7.60 -20.34 5.05
N ILE A 63 6.74 -20.65 6.02
CA ILE A 63 5.75 -19.72 6.59
C ILE A 63 6.14 -19.40 8.04
N TYR A 64 6.38 -18.14 8.32
CA TYR A 64 6.84 -17.64 9.61
C TYR A 64 5.76 -16.81 10.29
N LEU A 65 5.47 -17.13 11.53
CA LEU A 65 4.60 -16.33 12.39
C LEU A 65 5.43 -15.34 13.20
N ILE A 66 5.04 -14.08 13.16
CA ILE A 66 5.55 -13.01 14.00
C ILE A 66 4.38 -12.44 14.79
N ILE A 67 4.41 -12.58 16.11
CA ILE A 67 3.45 -11.93 17.00
C ILE A 67 4.07 -10.62 17.47
N THR A 68 3.34 -9.52 17.37
CA THR A 68 3.82 -8.20 17.76
C THR A 68 2.77 -7.45 18.59
N GLU A 69 3.25 -6.70 19.57
CA GLU A 69 2.44 -5.75 20.35
C GLU A 69 2.36 -4.38 19.65
N ASP A 70 3.15 -4.17 18.59
CA ASP A 70 3.15 -2.93 17.83
C ASP A 70 1.78 -2.73 17.17
N ARG A 71 1.26 -1.51 17.28
CA ARG A 71 -0.01 -1.14 16.68
C ARG A 71 0.23 -0.50 15.32
N GLY A 72 -0.71 -0.75 14.41
CA GLY A 72 -0.70 -0.18 13.07
C GLY A 72 -0.14 -1.12 11.99
N ILE A 73 -0.75 -1.05 10.84
CA ILE A 73 -0.43 -1.92 9.69
C ILE A 73 0.98 -1.66 9.15
N GLY A 74 1.45 -0.40 9.21
CA GLY A 74 2.80 -0.01 8.81
C GLY A 74 3.87 -0.67 9.68
N CYS A 75 3.68 -0.68 11.00
CA CYS A 75 4.59 -1.36 11.93
C CYS A 75 4.67 -2.86 11.66
N ALA A 76 3.54 -3.52 11.43
CA ALA A 76 3.51 -4.94 11.08
C ALA A 76 4.25 -5.22 9.78
N ARG A 77 4.07 -4.39 8.73
CA ARG A 77 4.83 -4.53 7.47
C ARG A 77 6.33 -4.35 7.67
N ASN A 78 6.75 -3.39 8.50
CA ASN A 78 8.17 -3.17 8.84
C ASN A 78 8.77 -4.39 9.55
N ARG A 79 8.05 -5.02 10.49
CA ARG A 79 8.50 -6.27 11.13
C ARG A 79 8.72 -7.40 10.13
N GLY A 80 7.83 -7.52 9.14
CA GLY A 80 8.02 -8.44 8.03
C GLY A 80 9.23 -8.10 7.17
N LEU A 81 9.43 -6.81 6.81
CA LEU A 81 10.60 -6.34 6.04
C LEU A 81 11.93 -6.64 6.73
N GLU A 82 12.03 -6.40 8.04
CA GLU A 82 13.22 -6.69 8.84
C GLU A 82 13.62 -8.16 8.80
N LYS A 83 12.66 -9.07 8.74
CA LYS A 83 12.88 -10.53 8.73
C LYS A 83 13.05 -11.10 7.34
N SER A 84 12.66 -10.36 6.30
CA SER A 84 12.68 -10.80 4.92
C SER A 84 14.09 -11.09 4.41
N THR A 85 14.27 -12.27 3.78
CA THR A 85 15.52 -12.71 3.18
C THR A 85 15.48 -12.77 1.65
N GLY A 86 14.30 -12.57 1.05
CA GLY A 86 14.10 -12.58 -0.40
C GLY A 86 14.72 -11.38 -1.10
N GLU A 87 15.06 -11.55 -2.36
CA GLU A 87 15.45 -10.45 -3.26
C GLU A 87 14.29 -9.49 -3.50
N TYR A 88 13.08 -10.04 -3.44
CA TYR A 88 11.85 -9.29 -3.72
C TYR A 88 10.86 -9.37 -2.56
N ILE A 89 10.08 -8.32 -2.41
CA ILE A 89 9.01 -8.19 -1.41
C ILE A 89 7.66 -8.09 -2.11
N VAL A 90 6.68 -8.80 -1.60
CA VAL A 90 5.26 -8.65 -1.91
C VAL A 90 4.50 -8.35 -0.63
N PHE A 91 3.74 -7.27 -0.61
CA PHE A 91 2.78 -6.99 0.46
C PHE A 91 1.39 -7.44 0.01
N MET A 92 0.64 -8.06 0.90
CA MET A 92 -0.74 -8.45 0.66
C MET A 92 -1.55 -8.28 1.95
N ASP A 93 -2.73 -7.69 1.86
CA ASP A 93 -3.60 -7.54 3.01
C ASP A 93 -4.28 -8.89 3.34
N ALA A 94 -4.56 -9.15 4.62
CA ALA A 94 -5.07 -10.44 5.08
C ALA A 94 -6.49 -10.77 4.61
N ASP A 95 -7.22 -9.81 4.07
CA ASP A 95 -8.55 -9.99 3.48
C ASP A 95 -8.54 -10.05 1.94
N ASP A 96 -7.36 -9.94 1.31
CA ASP A 96 -7.15 -10.05 -0.13
C ASP A 96 -6.64 -11.45 -0.54
N TYR A 97 -6.47 -11.68 -1.84
CA TYR A 97 -5.87 -12.90 -2.37
C TYR A 97 -5.30 -12.73 -3.77
N LEU A 98 -4.36 -13.60 -4.15
CA LEU A 98 -3.81 -13.67 -5.51
C LEU A 98 -4.80 -14.39 -6.43
N PRO A 99 -5.13 -13.85 -7.64
CA PRO A 99 -6.20 -14.36 -8.49
C PRO A 99 -5.92 -15.72 -9.12
N ASP A 100 -4.65 -16.07 -9.31
CA ASP A 100 -4.22 -17.31 -9.94
C ASP A 100 -2.80 -17.71 -9.52
N ARG A 101 -2.36 -18.91 -9.92
CA ARG A 101 -1.07 -19.51 -9.54
C ARG A 101 0.17 -18.91 -10.23
N GLU A 102 0.02 -18.02 -11.19
CA GLU A 102 1.11 -17.50 -12.02
C GLU A 102 1.54 -16.07 -11.66
N VAL A 103 0.96 -15.46 -10.62
CA VAL A 103 1.23 -14.06 -10.24
C VAL A 103 2.72 -13.85 -9.94
N PHE A 104 3.31 -14.67 -9.07
CA PHE A 104 4.72 -14.55 -8.70
C PHE A 104 5.66 -14.77 -9.89
N ARG A 105 5.36 -15.77 -10.74
CA ARG A 105 6.15 -16.02 -11.94
C ARG A 105 6.11 -14.84 -12.90
N ARG A 106 4.93 -14.22 -13.11
CA ARG A 106 4.81 -13.02 -13.94
C ARG A 106 5.63 -11.86 -13.39
N TYR A 107 5.59 -11.64 -12.08
CA TYR A 107 6.37 -10.59 -11.43
C TYR A 107 7.87 -10.78 -11.66
N ILE A 108 8.41 -11.95 -11.35
CA ILE A 108 9.83 -12.25 -11.49
C ILE A 108 10.27 -12.13 -12.95
N ASN A 109 9.52 -12.70 -13.89
CA ASN A 109 9.87 -12.63 -15.32
C ASN A 109 10.00 -11.18 -15.81
N VAL A 110 9.14 -10.28 -15.34
CA VAL A 110 9.19 -8.87 -15.75
C VAL A 110 10.31 -8.14 -15.02
N ALA A 111 10.46 -8.37 -13.71
CA ALA A 111 11.53 -7.76 -12.90
C ALA A 111 12.92 -8.09 -13.47
N ASP A 112 13.17 -9.35 -13.82
CA ASP A 112 14.44 -9.80 -14.38
C ASP A 112 14.69 -9.25 -15.79
N LYS A 113 13.64 -9.26 -16.64
CA LYS A 113 13.76 -8.86 -18.04
C LYS A 113 14.17 -7.40 -18.21
N ILE A 114 13.64 -6.50 -17.40
CA ILE A 114 13.84 -5.05 -17.53
C ILE A 114 14.59 -4.43 -16.36
N ASN A 115 15.06 -5.25 -15.42
CA ASN A 115 15.77 -4.83 -14.22
C ASN A 115 15.01 -3.70 -13.50
N SER A 116 13.72 -3.92 -13.22
CA SER A 116 12.88 -2.95 -12.52
C SER A 116 13.03 -3.05 -11.00
N ASP A 117 12.83 -1.93 -10.32
CA ASP A 117 12.78 -1.89 -8.86
C ASP A 117 11.39 -2.22 -8.35
N ILE A 118 10.35 -1.86 -9.11
CA ILE A 118 8.96 -2.12 -8.75
C ILE A 118 8.19 -2.62 -9.98
N VAL A 119 7.58 -3.80 -9.87
CA VAL A 119 6.61 -4.31 -10.85
C VAL A 119 5.21 -4.05 -10.32
N VAL A 120 4.37 -3.45 -11.13
CA VAL A 120 2.98 -3.07 -10.78
C VAL A 120 2.01 -3.85 -11.65
N SER A 121 1.07 -4.55 -11.03
CA SER A 121 0.01 -5.29 -11.72
C SER A 121 -1.32 -4.55 -11.68
N ASN A 122 -2.22 -4.91 -12.58
CA ASN A 122 -3.63 -4.58 -12.42
C ASN A 122 -4.22 -5.31 -11.21
N TYR A 123 -5.37 -4.87 -10.73
CA TYR A 123 -6.11 -5.52 -9.68
C TYR A 123 -7.60 -5.63 -10.04
N ALA A 124 -8.28 -6.56 -9.40
CA ALA A 124 -9.73 -6.66 -9.44
C ALA A 124 -10.32 -6.31 -8.07
N ARG A 125 -11.56 -5.84 -8.06
CA ARG A 125 -12.33 -5.64 -6.83
C ARG A 125 -13.36 -6.75 -6.70
N LEU A 126 -13.37 -7.41 -5.55
CA LEU A 126 -14.40 -8.37 -5.21
C LEU A 126 -15.49 -7.68 -4.37
N TRP A 127 -16.68 -7.57 -4.93
CA TRP A 127 -17.86 -7.03 -4.26
C TRP A 127 -19.08 -7.91 -4.48
N ASN A 128 -19.72 -8.35 -3.39
CA ASN A 128 -20.90 -9.25 -3.45
C ASN A 128 -20.65 -10.43 -4.40
N GLU A 129 -19.52 -11.12 -4.20
CA GLU A 129 -19.08 -12.28 -4.99
C GLU A 129 -18.83 -12.01 -6.49
N LYS A 130 -18.88 -10.75 -6.92
CA LYS A 130 -18.58 -10.35 -8.30
C LYS A 130 -17.20 -9.72 -8.39
N LEU A 131 -16.39 -10.25 -9.29
CA LEU A 131 -15.11 -9.64 -9.68
C LEU A 131 -15.40 -8.49 -10.66
N LEU A 132 -14.99 -7.31 -10.25
CA LEU A 132 -15.05 -6.09 -11.07
C LEU A 132 -13.63 -5.71 -11.46
N PRO A 133 -13.27 -5.69 -12.76
CA PRO A 133 -11.97 -5.20 -13.19
C PRO A 133 -11.75 -3.78 -12.70
N ALA A 134 -10.56 -3.50 -12.21
CA ALA A 134 -10.16 -2.15 -11.93
C ALA A 134 -9.71 -1.44 -13.22
N ALA A 135 -9.49 -0.14 -13.14
CA ALA A 135 -8.94 0.63 -14.25
C ALA A 135 -7.60 0.04 -14.72
N SER A 136 -7.40 0.02 -16.02
CA SER A 136 -6.17 -0.49 -16.62
C SER A 136 -4.98 0.43 -16.33
N HIS A 137 -3.88 -0.16 -15.86
CA HIS A 137 -2.62 0.56 -15.65
C HIS A 137 -1.88 0.89 -16.95
N SER A 138 -2.20 0.19 -18.03
CA SER A 138 -1.57 0.40 -19.33
C SER A 138 -1.77 1.82 -19.85
N GLU A 139 -2.79 2.54 -19.39
CA GLU A 139 -3.03 3.90 -19.83
C GLU A 139 -1.99 4.88 -19.32
N PHE A 140 -1.64 4.84 -18.04
CA PHE A 140 -0.70 5.83 -17.51
C PHE A 140 0.77 5.43 -17.69
N SER A 141 1.09 4.17 -17.96
CA SER A 141 2.44 3.75 -18.34
C SER A 141 2.93 4.37 -19.67
N ARG A 142 2.04 5.01 -20.44
CA ARG A 142 2.36 5.74 -21.65
C ARG A 142 2.91 7.15 -21.40
N PHE A 143 2.71 7.69 -20.20
CA PHE A 143 3.23 9.00 -19.85
C PHE A 143 4.68 8.91 -19.40
N GLU A 144 5.44 9.94 -19.67
CA GLU A 144 6.81 10.06 -19.16
C GLU A 144 6.76 10.04 -17.63
N ARG A 145 7.64 9.23 -17.03
CA ARG A 145 7.65 8.98 -15.58
C ARG A 145 7.70 10.27 -14.75
N ASP A 146 8.47 11.27 -15.18
CA ASP A 146 8.65 12.52 -14.45
C ASP A 146 7.60 13.59 -14.80
N SER A 147 6.62 13.24 -15.64
CA SER A 147 5.52 14.14 -15.96
C SER A 147 4.52 14.28 -14.81
N GLU A 148 3.92 15.45 -14.70
CA GLU A 148 2.84 15.69 -13.75
C GLU A 148 1.64 14.78 -14.00
N GLU A 149 1.32 14.50 -15.28
CA GLU A 149 0.23 13.59 -15.66
C GLU A 149 0.47 12.17 -15.15
N PHE A 150 1.71 11.66 -15.23
CA PHE A 150 2.05 10.35 -14.66
C PHE A 150 1.83 10.33 -13.14
N ARG A 151 2.30 11.35 -12.43
CA ARG A 151 2.11 11.48 -10.98
C ARG A 151 0.64 11.54 -10.60
N PHE A 152 -0.11 12.41 -11.28
CA PHE A 152 -1.54 12.57 -11.02
C PHE A 152 -2.32 11.27 -11.26
N ARG A 153 -2.12 10.62 -12.40
CA ARG A 153 -2.82 9.36 -12.70
C ARG A 153 -2.39 8.23 -11.79
N GLY A 154 -1.10 8.06 -11.57
CA GLY A 154 -0.56 6.97 -10.76
C GLY A 154 -0.99 7.03 -9.30
N PHE A 155 -0.94 8.22 -8.68
CA PHE A 155 -1.21 8.35 -7.25
C PHE A 155 -2.63 8.78 -6.90
N PHE A 156 -3.37 9.42 -7.80
CA PHE A 156 -4.66 10.05 -7.44
C PHE A 156 -5.83 9.60 -8.31
N SER A 157 -5.73 9.59 -9.62
CA SER A 157 -6.84 9.24 -10.50
C SER A 157 -7.07 7.73 -10.58
N VAL A 158 -6.08 6.97 -11.02
CA VAL A 158 -6.10 5.50 -11.03
C VAL A 158 -5.73 4.96 -9.65
N GLY A 159 -4.81 5.65 -8.97
CA GLY A 159 -4.44 5.38 -7.57
C GLY A 159 -3.54 4.16 -7.38
N THR A 160 -3.13 3.49 -8.44
CA THR A 160 -2.34 2.26 -8.38
C THR A 160 -1.04 2.39 -7.65
N LEU A 161 -0.35 3.51 -7.87
CA LEU A 161 0.92 3.75 -7.18
C LEU A 161 0.72 4.07 -5.69
N SER A 162 -0.49 4.35 -5.23
CA SER A 162 -0.75 4.62 -3.81
C SER A 162 -0.75 3.36 -2.94
N TYR A 163 -1.24 2.23 -3.47
CA TYR A 163 -1.37 0.98 -2.70
C TYR A 163 -0.07 0.18 -2.70
N VAL A 164 0.24 -0.55 -1.62
CA VAL A 164 1.43 -1.42 -1.56
C VAL A 164 1.17 -2.82 -2.11
N TRP A 165 -0.07 -3.28 -2.10
CA TRP A 165 -0.45 -4.57 -2.69
C TRP A 165 -0.51 -4.52 -4.22
N GLY A 166 -0.54 -5.68 -4.86
CA GLY A 166 -0.50 -5.80 -6.32
C GLY A 166 0.85 -5.38 -6.93
N LYS A 167 1.91 -5.46 -6.16
CA LYS A 167 3.27 -5.08 -6.55
C LYS A 167 4.32 -6.07 -6.08
N LEU A 168 5.43 -6.12 -6.82
CA LEU A 168 6.69 -6.70 -6.40
C LEU A 168 7.71 -5.57 -6.23
N TYR A 169 8.38 -5.51 -5.10
CA TYR A 169 9.43 -4.53 -4.79
C TYR A 169 10.79 -5.22 -4.72
N ARG A 170 11.82 -4.62 -5.31
CA ARG A 170 13.20 -5.06 -5.10
C ARG A 170 13.66 -4.64 -3.71
N LYS A 171 14.01 -5.60 -2.87
CA LYS A 171 14.41 -5.31 -1.48
C LYS A 171 15.64 -4.42 -1.40
N ALA A 172 16.65 -4.63 -2.24
CA ALA A 172 17.85 -3.81 -2.27
C ALA A 172 17.53 -2.33 -2.52
N PHE A 173 16.56 -2.02 -3.41
CA PHE A 173 16.12 -0.65 -3.64
C PHE A 173 15.52 -0.01 -2.38
N LEU A 174 14.69 -0.75 -1.64
CA LEU A 174 14.11 -0.26 -0.38
C LEU A 174 15.19 -0.04 0.69
N ASP A 175 16.10 -0.98 0.82
CA ASP A 175 17.18 -0.93 1.81
C ASP A 175 18.16 0.22 1.53
N GLU A 176 18.60 0.40 0.26
CA GLU A 176 19.53 1.45 -0.17
C GLU A 176 18.97 2.87 0.02
N ASN A 177 17.64 3.01 -0.04
CA ASN A 177 16.97 4.29 0.13
C ASN A 177 16.31 4.44 1.51
N ASN A 178 16.54 3.52 2.44
CA ASN A 178 15.98 3.52 3.80
C ASN A 178 14.45 3.69 3.82
N ILE A 179 13.75 3.09 2.85
CA ILE A 179 12.30 3.21 2.71
C ILE A 179 11.62 2.22 3.63
N VAL A 180 10.89 2.75 4.63
CA VAL A 180 10.11 2.00 5.61
C VAL A 180 8.72 2.62 5.76
N PHE A 181 7.77 1.87 6.30
CA PHE A 181 6.45 2.41 6.61
C PHE A 181 6.50 3.33 7.82
N SER A 182 5.74 4.41 7.76
CA SER A 182 5.46 5.25 8.92
C SER A 182 4.42 4.59 9.84
N ASP A 183 4.31 5.11 11.05
CA ASP A 183 3.36 4.66 12.08
C ASP A 183 1.97 5.29 11.97
N PHE A 184 1.65 5.92 10.83
CA PHE A 184 0.31 6.43 10.59
C PHE A 184 -0.72 5.30 10.51
N GLU A 185 -1.85 5.48 11.18
CA GLU A 185 -2.95 4.50 11.16
C GLU A 185 -3.67 4.41 9.80
N TYR A 186 -3.41 5.36 8.91
CA TYR A 186 -4.12 5.50 7.64
C TYR A 186 -3.23 6.13 6.57
N ALA A 187 -3.29 5.59 5.34
CA ALA A 187 -2.56 6.04 4.16
C ALA A 187 -1.02 6.01 4.25
N GLU A 188 -0.46 5.21 5.16
CA GLU A 188 0.98 4.94 5.30
C GLU A 188 1.58 4.33 4.02
N ASP A 189 0.78 3.57 3.29
CA ASP A 189 1.12 2.95 2.00
C ASP A 189 1.36 3.99 0.91
N LYS A 190 0.60 5.08 0.92
CA LYS A 190 0.80 6.18 -0.02
C LYS A 190 2.13 6.89 0.21
N LEU A 191 2.46 7.19 1.48
CA LEU A 191 3.75 7.79 1.83
C LEU A 191 4.91 6.90 1.38
N PHE A 192 4.87 5.62 1.70
CA PHE A 192 5.86 4.63 1.28
C PHE A 192 6.08 4.63 -0.25
N ASN A 193 5.01 4.62 -1.02
CA ASN A 193 5.10 4.61 -2.48
C ASN A 193 5.53 5.97 -3.07
N MET A 194 5.18 7.10 -2.45
CA MET A 194 5.68 8.41 -2.85
C MET A 194 7.19 8.52 -2.62
N GLN A 195 7.69 7.98 -1.49
CA GLN A 195 9.14 7.90 -1.24
C GLN A 195 9.85 7.03 -2.29
N CYS A 196 9.31 5.84 -2.61
CA CYS A 196 9.83 5.01 -3.71
C CYS A 196 9.92 5.79 -5.02
N TYR A 197 8.88 6.55 -5.36
CA TYR A 197 8.84 7.34 -6.59
C TYR A 197 9.90 8.43 -6.61
N VAL A 198 10.04 9.21 -5.55
CA VAL A 198 11.02 10.31 -5.43
C VAL A 198 12.45 9.78 -5.40
N CYS A 199 12.68 8.59 -4.84
CA CYS A 199 13.98 7.91 -4.89
C CYS A 199 14.34 7.35 -6.27
N GLY A 200 13.49 7.52 -7.25
CA GLY A 200 13.84 7.16 -8.63
C GLY A 200 13.55 5.71 -9.00
N ALA A 201 12.66 5.00 -8.29
CA ALA A 201 12.31 3.62 -8.61
C ALA A 201 12.01 3.40 -10.09
N LYS A 202 12.55 2.34 -10.68
CA LYS A 202 12.23 1.92 -12.06
C LYS A 202 10.99 1.05 -12.04
N TYR A 203 9.91 1.57 -12.60
CA TYR A 203 8.63 0.87 -12.67
C TYR A 203 8.50 0.00 -13.90
N ALA A 204 7.91 -1.18 -13.74
CA ALA A 204 7.36 -2.00 -14.80
C ALA A 204 5.88 -2.23 -14.56
N PHE A 205 5.08 -2.23 -15.61
CA PHE A 205 3.64 -2.43 -15.53
C PHE A 205 3.23 -3.69 -16.25
N ILE A 206 2.38 -4.51 -15.62
CA ILE A 206 1.77 -5.70 -16.23
C ILE A 206 0.25 -5.55 -16.25
N GLU A 207 -0.38 -5.97 -17.35
CA GLU A 207 -1.84 -5.83 -17.55
C GLU A 207 -2.65 -6.91 -16.82
N GLN A 208 -1.98 -8.00 -16.44
CA GLN A 208 -2.65 -9.09 -15.71
C GLN A 208 -2.99 -8.64 -14.29
N ILE A 209 -4.06 -9.19 -13.77
CA ILE A 209 -4.46 -8.98 -12.38
C ILE A 209 -3.47 -9.71 -11.48
N GLY A 210 -2.88 -9.00 -10.52
CA GLY A 210 -1.95 -9.53 -9.51
C GLY A 210 -2.50 -9.52 -8.10
N ASN A 211 -3.62 -8.83 -7.85
CA ASN A 211 -4.28 -8.80 -6.55
C ASN A 211 -5.80 -8.72 -6.71
N VAL A 212 -6.53 -9.41 -5.87
CA VAL A 212 -7.98 -9.25 -5.74
C VAL A 212 -8.27 -8.55 -4.44
N TYR A 213 -8.59 -7.26 -4.55
CA TYR A 213 -8.98 -6.41 -3.44
C TYR A 213 -10.43 -6.71 -3.03
N ARG A 214 -10.60 -7.21 -1.80
CA ARG A 214 -11.93 -7.49 -1.26
C ARG A 214 -12.54 -6.24 -0.64
N LYS A 215 -13.73 -5.86 -1.09
CA LYS A 215 -14.49 -4.84 -0.39
C LYS A 215 -15.05 -5.43 0.91
N ASN A 216 -14.38 -5.13 2.00
CA ASN A 216 -14.79 -5.51 3.35
C ASN A 216 -15.33 -4.27 4.08
N GLU A 217 -16.61 -4.30 4.50
CA GLU A 217 -17.22 -3.18 5.23
C GLU A 217 -16.60 -2.94 6.61
N ALA A 218 -15.89 -3.95 7.13
CA ALA A 218 -15.12 -3.82 8.37
C ALA A 218 -13.76 -3.12 8.16
N SER A 219 -13.30 -2.98 6.89
CA SER A 219 -12.03 -2.34 6.56
C SER A 219 -11.99 -0.88 7.02
N VAL A 220 -10.81 -0.46 7.48
CA VAL A 220 -10.52 0.93 7.89
C VAL A 220 -10.85 1.92 6.78
N SER A 221 -10.61 1.57 5.51
CA SER A 221 -10.88 2.40 4.33
C SER A 221 -12.36 2.77 4.12
N TYR A 222 -13.29 2.00 4.72
CA TYR A 222 -14.75 2.25 4.61
C TYR A 222 -15.37 2.77 5.88
N LYS A 223 -14.63 2.77 6.99
CA LYS A 223 -15.11 3.33 8.25
C LYS A 223 -14.84 4.83 8.28
N TYR A 224 -15.80 5.56 8.86
CA TYR A 224 -15.55 6.95 9.21
C TYR A 224 -14.42 7.00 10.27
N ASN A 225 -13.34 7.71 9.95
CA ASN A 225 -12.24 7.94 10.88
C ASN A 225 -12.19 9.44 11.22
N PRO A 226 -12.46 9.83 12.48
CA PRO A 226 -12.41 11.24 12.89
C PRO A 226 -10.99 11.84 12.81
N GLU A 227 -9.95 11.00 12.86
CA GLU A 227 -8.54 11.40 12.78
C GLU A 227 -7.99 11.42 11.34
N SER A 228 -8.83 11.10 10.34
CA SER A 228 -8.41 11.01 8.93
C SER A 228 -7.70 12.29 8.47
N SER A 229 -8.27 13.47 8.75
CA SER A 229 -7.68 14.75 8.37
C SER A 229 -6.29 14.96 8.97
N ARG A 230 -6.11 14.55 10.24
CA ARG A 230 -4.82 14.63 10.93
C ARG A 230 -3.79 13.70 10.31
N CYS A 231 -4.19 12.48 9.99
CA CYS A 231 -3.30 11.52 9.31
C CYS A 231 -2.86 12.05 7.95
N TRP A 232 -3.78 12.55 7.12
CA TRP A 232 -3.44 13.06 5.80
C TRP A 232 -2.54 14.29 5.82
N LEU A 233 -2.81 15.26 6.70
CA LEU A 233 -1.96 16.43 6.88
C LEU A 233 -0.60 16.02 7.43
N GLY A 234 -0.57 15.08 8.39
CA GLY A 234 0.66 14.51 8.91
C GLY A 234 1.51 13.83 7.83
N ILE A 235 0.89 13.03 6.96
CA ILE A 235 1.57 12.38 5.83
C ILE A 235 2.15 13.42 4.87
N ALA A 236 1.38 14.45 4.51
CA ALA A 236 1.85 15.51 3.62
C ALA A 236 3.05 16.27 4.23
N GLN A 237 2.99 16.58 5.53
CA GLN A 237 4.08 17.23 6.25
C GLN A 237 5.31 16.33 6.39
N THR A 238 5.10 15.07 6.76
CA THR A 238 6.20 14.07 6.88
C THR A 238 6.88 13.87 5.54
N PHE A 239 6.12 13.79 4.44
CA PHE A 239 6.70 13.64 3.11
C PHE A 239 7.54 14.86 2.71
N LYS A 240 7.05 16.08 2.98
CA LYS A 240 7.79 17.31 2.73
C LYS A 240 9.10 17.34 3.54
N ASN A 241 9.02 17.11 4.86
CA ASN A 241 10.18 17.12 5.74
C ASN A 241 11.21 16.06 5.30
N TRP A 242 10.76 14.85 4.99
CA TRP A 242 11.63 13.79 4.50
C TRP A 242 12.34 14.18 3.21
N MET A 243 11.65 14.82 2.25
CA MET A 243 12.31 15.30 1.03
C MET A 243 13.38 16.35 1.33
N GLU A 244 13.12 17.28 2.25
CA GLU A 244 14.08 18.29 2.68
C GLU A 244 15.31 17.66 3.35
N GLU A 245 15.10 16.69 4.25
CA GLU A 245 16.16 15.95 4.96
C GLU A 245 17.02 15.11 4.01
N GLU A 246 16.43 14.47 3.01
CA GLU A 246 17.10 13.65 2.00
C GLU A 246 17.63 14.47 0.81
N GLY A 247 17.55 15.81 0.86
CA GLY A 247 18.06 16.71 -0.18
C GLY A 247 17.36 16.53 -1.54
N LYS A 248 16.07 16.13 -1.53
CA LYS A 248 15.27 15.99 -2.74
C LYS A 248 14.70 17.33 -3.18
N ASP A 249 14.45 17.49 -4.48
CA ASP A 249 13.86 18.69 -5.04
C ASP A 249 12.36 18.78 -4.69
N VAL A 250 12.04 19.52 -3.63
CA VAL A 250 10.66 19.69 -3.15
C VAL A 250 9.78 20.37 -4.20
N GLU A 251 10.32 21.33 -4.97
CA GLU A 251 9.55 22.06 -6.00
C GLU A 251 9.13 21.10 -7.13
N GLN A 252 10.01 20.22 -7.57
CA GLN A 252 9.71 19.21 -8.59
C GLN A 252 8.55 18.30 -8.19
N TYR A 253 8.42 17.97 -6.90
CA TYR A 253 7.43 17.03 -6.38
C TYR A 253 6.30 17.67 -5.57
N GLU A 254 6.22 19.00 -5.56
CA GLU A 254 5.21 19.74 -4.81
C GLU A 254 3.79 19.33 -5.16
N GLY A 255 3.52 19.00 -6.43
CA GLY A 255 2.23 18.48 -6.88
C GLY A 255 1.77 17.23 -6.13
N LEU A 256 2.66 16.34 -5.68
CA LEU A 256 2.30 15.18 -4.86
C LEU A 256 1.75 15.61 -3.49
N ILE A 257 2.34 16.65 -2.88
CA ILE A 257 1.89 17.19 -1.60
C ILE A 257 0.52 17.87 -1.79
N GLN A 258 0.41 18.75 -2.78
CA GLN A 258 -0.81 19.51 -3.07
C GLN A 258 -2.00 18.60 -3.36
N TYR A 259 -1.82 17.62 -4.26
CA TYR A 259 -2.86 16.64 -4.58
C TYR A 259 -3.21 15.75 -3.38
N THR A 260 -2.24 15.38 -2.52
CA THR A 260 -2.54 14.62 -1.31
C THR A 260 -3.47 15.41 -0.40
N VAL A 261 -3.18 16.65 -0.11
CA VAL A 261 -4.02 17.55 0.73
C VAL A 261 -5.38 17.77 0.09
N PHE A 262 -5.41 18.08 -1.21
CA PHE A 262 -6.65 18.35 -1.94
C PHE A 262 -7.59 17.15 -1.96
N PHE A 263 -7.13 15.97 -2.41
CA PHE A 263 -7.96 14.77 -2.47
C PHE A 263 -8.39 14.30 -1.08
N ALA A 264 -7.51 14.42 -0.09
CA ALA A 264 -7.84 14.08 1.28
C ALA A 264 -8.95 14.97 1.84
N SER A 265 -8.87 16.30 1.60
CA SER A 265 -9.91 17.23 2.06
C SER A 265 -11.28 16.91 1.44
N PHE A 266 -11.31 16.55 0.16
CA PHE A 266 -12.53 16.13 -0.54
C PHE A 266 -13.07 14.80 -0.01
N PHE A 267 -12.17 13.83 0.18
CA PHE A 267 -12.55 12.51 0.71
C PHE A 267 -13.15 12.64 2.10
N ASP A 268 -12.50 13.37 3.00
CA ASP A 268 -12.97 13.57 4.36
C ASP A 268 -14.28 14.34 4.40
N ALA A 269 -14.41 15.41 3.60
CA ALA A 269 -15.65 16.15 3.48
C ALA A 269 -16.83 15.28 2.98
N LYS A 270 -16.55 14.41 2.00
CA LYS A 270 -17.52 13.43 1.48
C LYS A 270 -17.92 12.41 2.56
N MET A 271 -16.96 11.87 3.29
CA MET A 271 -17.20 10.90 4.36
C MET A 271 -18.00 11.52 5.51
N GLU A 272 -17.67 12.72 5.96
CA GLU A 272 -18.44 13.47 6.96
C GLU A 272 -19.89 13.71 6.49
N TYR A 273 -20.06 14.16 5.26
CA TYR A 273 -21.40 14.38 4.69
C TYR A 273 -22.22 13.09 4.65
N GLN A 274 -21.65 12.01 4.15
CA GLN A 274 -22.37 10.73 3.96
C GLN A 274 -22.67 9.99 5.26
N LYS A 275 -21.72 10.00 6.21
CA LYS A 275 -21.78 9.16 7.41
C LYS A 275 -22.36 9.86 8.62
N ARG A 276 -22.34 11.17 8.71
CA ARG A 276 -22.76 11.87 9.92
C ARG A 276 -24.09 12.59 9.81
N ARG A 277 -24.63 13.20 9.10
CA ARG A 277 -25.95 13.91 9.13
C ARG A 277 -26.36 14.49 7.79
N LYS A 278 -25.61 14.26 6.73
CA LYS A 278 -25.82 14.89 5.41
C LYS A 278 -25.92 16.43 5.52
N SER A 279 -25.14 17.04 6.40
CA SER A 279 -25.15 18.46 6.67
C SER A 279 -24.00 19.16 5.96
N ILE A 280 -24.30 20.23 5.25
CA ILE A 280 -23.29 21.04 4.56
C ILE A 280 -22.30 21.70 5.54
N TRP A 281 -22.70 21.94 6.78
CA TRP A 281 -21.82 22.46 7.84
C TRP A 281 -20.66 21.51 8.17
N MET A 282 -20.86 20.20 7.97
CA MET A 282 -19.79 19.22 8.19
C MET A 282 -18.71 19.33 7.11
N ILE A 283 -19.10 19.64 5.88
CA ILE A 283 -18.15 19.90 4.79
C ILE A 283 -17.30 21.12 5.14
N TRP A 284 -17.93 22.21 5.56
CA TRP A 284 -17.22 23.43 5.98
C TRP A 284 -16.28 23.19 7.16
N LYS A 285 -16.68 22.33 8.12
CA LYS A 285 -15.82 21.98 9.26
C LYS A 285 -14.55 21.31 8.77
N ILE A 286 -14.65 20.33 7.87
CA ILE A 286 -13.49 19.64 7.31
C ILE A 286 -12.60 20.60 6.52
N LEU A 287 -13.16 21.35 5.59
CA LEU A 287 -12.40 22.32 4.80
C LEU A 287 -11.68 23.34 5.70
N ARG A 288 -12.28 23.72 6.83
CA ARG A 288 -11.65 24.61 7.80
C ARG A 288 -10.47 23.96 8.53
N ILE A 289 -10.52 22.64 8.80
CA ILE A 289 -9.37 21.91 9.39
C ILE A 289 -8.18 22.02 8.45
N TYR A 290 -8.36 21.65 7.18
CA TYR A 290 -7.30 21.75 6.17
C TYR A 290 -6.85 23.20 5.92
N GLY A 291 -7.76 24.14 5.83
CA GLY A 291 -7.46 25.57 5.62
C GLY A 291 -6.85 26.29 6.82
N ASN A 292 -6.85 25.72 8.03
CA ASN A 292 -6.18 26.29 9.20
C ASN A 292 -4.81 25.66 9.46
N ASP A 293 -4.55 24.48 8.92
CA ASP A 293 -3.25 23.83 8.99
C ASP A 293 -2.21 24.55 8.13
N SER A 294 -0.93 24.53 8.51
CA SER A 294 0.14 25.25 7.81
C SER A 294 0.34 24.70 6.40
N ILE A 295 0.49 23.38 6.27
CA ILE A 295 0.69 22.74 4.96
C ILE A 295 -0.57 22.81 4.10
N GLY A 296 -1.74 22.71 4.73
CA GLY A 296 -3.02 22.88 4.06
C GLY A 296 -3.18 24.28 3.46
N LYS A 297 -2.83 25.35 4.21
CA LYS A 297 -2.83 26.74 3.72
C LYS A 297 -1.91 26.93 2.52
N ASP A 298 -0.67 26.42 2.63
CA ASP A 298 0.32 26.54 1.55
C ASP A 298 -0.19 25.84 0.27
N CYS A 299 -0.77 24.66 0.40
CA CYS A 299 -1.33 23.93 -0.73
C CYS A 299 -2.51 24.65 -1.38
N PHE A 300 -3.47 25.15 -0.59
CA PHE A 300 -4.63 25.87 -1.14
C PHE A 300 -4.30 27.25 -1.71
N ALA A 301 -3.23 27.89 -1.26
CA ALA A 301 -2.79 29.17 -1.82
C ALA A 301 -2.14 29.03 -3.21
N LYS A 302 -1.69 27.81 -3.58
CA LYS A 302 -1.01 27.52 -4.84
C LYS A 302 -1.90 26.82 -5.88
N LEU A 303 -3.11 26.40 -5.50
CA LEU A 303 -4.15 25.88 -6.38
C LEU A 303 -4.97 26.98 -7.01
#